data_a5517342817bea81dd740c62dd00fabb
#
_entry.id   a5517342817bea81dd740c62dd00fabb
#
_cell.length_a   1.000
_cell.length_b   1.000
_cell.length_c   1.000
_cell.angle_alpha   90.00
_cell.angle_beta   90.00
_cell.angle_gamma   90.00
#
_symmetry.space_group_name_H-M   'P 1'
#
loop_
_entity.id
_entity.type
_entity.pdbx_description
1 polymer ?
#
loop_
_entity_poly.entity_id
_entity_poly.type
_entity_poly.pdbx_seq_one_letter_code
_entity_poly.pdbx_strand_id
1 'polypeptide(L)'
;MWHGFTNAPSQFAAVGEKLSELGYRVLVPRMPRHGLPDVLNRELAELTQHELVDHVNTCIDIAAGLGEQVWLFGLSAGGTLAAWAAATRPEVNRVVLAAPLVAPKGFPMPAVRLCVKYPRIVPRFYMWWDPRVKADLGHSPYAYPGFPLPGVMPYLHLSEAMFDRSVVVGHRLARAVLVTNPNDIAFRQDAARAFGSTVFAGSSDYYGEAKIDPALKWAHDFVDPWSPNAGTTEQVVVIVEAGLGVGDPSAGGLLVPPLVTEQP
;
A
#
# COMPACT_ATOMS: atom_id res chain seq x y z
N MET A 1 -7.85 4.86 3.68
CA MET A 1 -7.22 3.81 2.83
C MET A 1 -6.51 4.48 1.66
N TRP A 2 -5.32 4.00 1.23
CA TRP A 2 -4.59 4.52 0.07
C TRP A 2 -4.47 3.47 -1.04
N HIS A 3 -4.81 3.88 -2.27
CA HIS A 3 -4.77 3.05 -3.48
C HIS A 3 -3.34 2.75 -3.96
N GLY A 4 -3.21 1.81 -4.90
CA GLY A 4 -1.94 1.46 -5.53
C GLY A 4 -1.39 2.53 -6.46
N PHE A 5 -0.09 2.40 -6.82
CA PHE A 5 0.55 3.25 -7.83
C PHE A 5 -0.19 3.14 -9.16
N THR A 6 -0.32 4.25 -9.87
CA THR A 6 -1.08 4.38 -11.13
C THR A 6 -2.59 4.19 -11.03
N ASN A 7 -3.13 3.86 -9.86
CA ASN A 7 -4.56 3.69 -9.65
C ASN A 7 -5.22 4.98 -9.10
N ALA A 8 -6.48 4.89 -8.69
CA ALA A 8 -7.30 6.01 -8.20
C ALA A 8 -8.16 5.54 -7.02
N PRO A 9 -8.84 6.45 -6.29
CA PRO A 9 -9.73 6.08 -5.18
C PRO A 9 -10.80 5.05 -5.54
N SER A 10 -11.22 4.96 -6.81
CA SER A 10 -12.15 3.95 -7.32
C SER A 10 -11.71 2.52 -7.03
N GLN A 11 -10.41 2.26 -6.87
CA GLN A 11 -9.87 0.96 -6.48
C GLN A 11 -10.46 0.46 -5.15
N PHE A 12 -10.75 1.37 -4.23
CA PHE A 12 -11.30 1.07 -2.90
C PHE A 12 -12.76 1.49 -2.71
N ALA A 13 -13.44 1.96 -3.76
CA ALA A 13 -14.80 2.49 -3.61
C ALA A 13 -15.76 1.46 -2.99
N ALA A 14 -15.83 0.26 -3.56
CA ALA A 14 -16.71 -0.80 -3.07
C ALA A 14 -16.31 -1.29 -1.65
N VAL A 15 -15.01 -1.45 -1.38
CA VAL A 15 -14.50 -1.83 -0.05
C VAL A 15 -14.83 -0.73 0.97
N GLY A 16 -14.65 0.53 0.59
CA GLY A 16 -14.96 1.67 1.44
C GLY A 16 -16.44 1.80 1.77
N GLU A 17 -17.30 1.58 0.80
CA GLU A 17 -18.76 1.54 0.99
C GLU A 17 -19.14 0.43 1.98
N LYS A 18 -18.60 -0.78 1.78
CA LYS A 18 -18.87 -1.92 2.66
C LYS A 18 -18.39 -1.69 4.10
N LEU A 19 -17.20 -1.13 4.29
CA LEU A 19 -16.71 -0.77 5.62
C LEU A 19 -17.56 0.35 6.24
N SER A 20 -18.07 1.29 5.44
CA SER A 20 -18.98 2.33 5.93
C SER A 20 -20.31 1.75 6.41
N GLU A 21 -20.87 0.73 5.73
CA GLU A 21 -22.05 -0.01 6.19
C GLU A 21 -21.81 -0.72 7.53
N LEU A 22 -20.56 -1.14 7.80
CA LEU A 22 -20.16 -1.72 9.07
C LEU A 22 -19.91 -0.68 10.19
N GLY A 23 -20.11 0.60 9.90
CA GLY A 23 -20.01 1.69 10.86
C GLY A 23 -18.68 2.43 10.91
N TYR A 24 -17.73 2.11 10.03
CA TYR A 24 -16.47 2.85 9.92
C TYR A 24 -16.68 4.18 9.19
N ARG A 25 -15.94 5.21 9.60
CA ARG A 25 -15.77 6.42 8.80
C ARG A 25 -14.61 6.25 7.87
N VAL A 26 -14.88 6.17 6.57
CA VAL A 26 -13.89 5.75 5.57
C VAL A 26 -13.43 6.96 4.75
N LEU A 27 -12.12 7.17 4.69
CA LEU A 27 -11.46 8.15 3.84
C LEU A 27 -10.62 7.40 2.78
N VAL A 28 -10.91 7.64 1.50
CA VAL A 28 -10.14 7.11 0.36
C VAL A 28 -9.64 8.29 -0.48
N PRO A 29 -8.52 8.92 -0.08
CA PRO A 29 -8.05 10.12 -0.75
C PRO A 29 -7.38 9.77 -2.10
N ARG A 30 -7.47 10.69 -3.05
CA ARG A 30 -6.74 10.63 -4.31
C ARG A 30 -5.29 11.07 -4.08
N MET A 31 -4.33 10.20 -4.32
CA MET A 31 -2.91 10.53 -4.22
C MET A 31 -2.52 11.63 -5.23
N PRO A 32 -1.50 12.44 -4.92
CA PRO A 32 -1.01 13.47 -5.82
C PRO A 32 -0.68 12.91 -7.20
N ARG A 33 -1.09 13.62 -8.25
CA ARG A 33 -0.86 13.28 -9.67
C ARG A 33 -1.47 11.96 -10.16
N HIS A 34 -2.34 11.33 -9.37
CA HIS A 34 -3.10 10.13 -9.74
C HIS A 34 -4.54 10.48 -10.13
N GLY A 35 -5.21 9.57 -10.85
CA GLY A 35 -6.63 9.71 -11.19
C GLY A 35 -6.95 10.97 -12.01
N LEU A 36 -6.06 11.38 -12.90
CA LEU A 36 -6.29 12.49 -13.83
C LEU A 36 -7.07 11.99 -15.05
N PRO A 37 -7.83 12.86 -15.74
CA PRO A 37 -8.64 12.47 -16.88
C PRO A 37 -7.85 11.88 -18.05
N ASP A 38 -6.65 12.41 -18.32
CA ASP A 38 -5.73 11.84 -19.31
C ASP A 38 -4.93 10.71 -18.63
N VAL A 39 -5.31 9.48 -18.89
CA VAL A 39 -4.65 8.28 -18.33
C VAL A 39 -3.27 8.00 -18.96
N LEU A 40 -2.94 8.65 -20.05
CA LEU A 40 -1.63 8.55 -20.73
C LEU A 40 -0.68 9.69 -20.37
N ASN A 41 -1.07 10.53 -19.42
CA ASN A 41 -0.24 11.64 -18.96
C ASN A 41 1.10 11.17 -18.38
N ARG A 42 2.00 12.12 -18.16
CA ARG A 42 3.33 11.88 -17.58
C ARG A 42 3.54 12.60 -16.25
N GLU A 43 2.47 13.05 -15.62
CA GLU A 43 2.51 13.85 -14.37
C GLU A 43 3.23 13.13 -13.23
N LEU A 44 3.18 11.79 -13.21
CA LEU A 44 3.92 11.00 -12.22
C LEU A 44 5.45 11.17 -12.32
N ALA A 45 5.99 11.64 -13.46
CA ALA A 45 7.42 11.95 -13.57
C ALA A 45 7.86 13.11 -12.66
N GLU A 46 6.93 13.99 -12.35
CA GLU A 46 7.15 15.20 -11.54
C GLU A 46 6.69 15.02 -10.09
N LEU A 47 6.25 13.81 -9.71
CA LEU A 47 5.87 13.48 -8.34
C LEU A 47 7.09 13.62 -7.44
N THR A 48 6.90 14.26 -6.29
CA THR A 48 7.97 14.47 -5.31
C THR A 48 7.66 13.78 -3.98
N GLN A 49 8.70 13.46 -3.22
CA GLN A 49 8.56 12.95 -1.86
C GLN A 49 7.81 13.95 -0.96
N HIS A 50 8.03 15.25 -1.15
CA HIS A 50 7.38 16.31 -0.38
C HIS A 50 5.86 16.31 -0.60
N GLU A 51 5.41 16.23 -1.86
CA GLU A 51 3.97 16.11 -2.16
C GLU A 51 3.33 14.89 -1.49
N LEU A 52 4.04 13.75 -1.42
CA LEU A 52 3.53 12.57 -0.75
C LEU A 52 3.45 12.76 0.76
N VAL A 53 4.47 13.36 1.39
CA VAL A 53 4.48 13.62 2.84
C VAL A 53 3.40 14.61 3.22
N ASP A 54 3.24 15.71 2.47
CA ASP A 54 2.19 16.71 2.71
C ASP A 54 0.79 16.10 2.54
N HIS A 55 0.63 15.26 1.52
CA HIS A 55 -0.62 14.53 1.30
C HIS A 55 -0.94 13.60 2.48
N VAL A 56 0.04 12.84 2.97
CA VAL A 56 -0.13 11.96 4.14
C VAL A 56 -0.53 12.79 5.35
N ASN A 57 0.17 13.87 5.64
CA ASN A 57 -0.12 14.73 6.78
C ASN A 57 -1.55 15.27 6.73
N THR A 58 -1.95 15.85 5.58
CA THR A 58 -3.32 16.36 5.37
C THR A 58 -4.37 15.26 5.57
N CYS A 59 -4.13 14.06 5.01
CA CYS A 59 -5.08 12.96 5.13
C CYS A 59 -5.22 12.46 6.58
N ILE A 60 -4.12 12.41 7.34
CA ILE A 60 -4.18 12.00 8.75
C ILE A 60 -4.86 13.07 9.60
N ASP A 61 -4.60 14.36 9.36
CA ASP A 61 -5.30 15.46 10.06
C ASP A 61 -6.83 15.38 9.84
N ILE A 62 -7.25 15.11 8.59
CA ILE A 62 -8.68 14.89 8.29
C ILE A 62 -9.21 13.65 9.01
N ALA A 63 -8.48 12.52 8.95
CA ALA A 63 -8.91 11.27 9.56
C ALA A 63 -9.03 11.38 11.08
N ALA A 64 -8.11 12.07 11.74
CA ALA A 64 -8.15 12.35 13.19
C ALA A 64 -9.34 13.22 13.59
N GLY A 65 -9.82 14.09 12.69
CA GLY A 65 -11.05 14.85 12.89
C GLY A 65 -12.34 14.04 12.68
N LEU A 66 -12.26 12.86 12.06
CA LEU A 66 -13.41 12.02 11.74
C LEU A 66 -13.71 10.95 12.81
N GLY A 67 -12.75 10.60 13.65
CA GLY A 67 -12.91 9.52 14.63
C GLY A 67 -11.87 9.56 15.74
N GLU A 68 -12.10 8.78 16.80
CA GLU A 68 -11.21 8.71 17.97
C GLU A 68 -9.91 7.94 17.68
N GLN A 69 -9.94 7.02 16.73
CA GLN A 69 -8.80 6.19 16.34
C GLN A 69 -8.62 6.21 14.83
N VAL A 70 -7.39 6.39 14.39
CA VAL A 70 -7.04 6.33 12.96
C VAL A 70 -6.44 4.96 12.65
N TRP A 71 -7.14 4.20 11.81
CA TRP A 71 -6.71 2.90 11.31
C TRP A 71 -6.42 3.00 9.81
N LEU A 72 -5.34 2.37 9.39
CA LEU A 72 -4.87 2.50 8.02
C LEU A 72 -4.88 1.15 7.28
N PHE A 73 -5.27 1.20 6.03
CA PHE A 73 -5.02 0.14 5.06
C PHE A 73 -4.45 0.77 3.79
N GLY A 74 -3.39 0.18 3.26
CA GLY A 74 -2.81 0.64 2.00
C GLY A 74 -2.29 -0.52 1.14
N LEU A 75 -2.56 -0.44 -0.16
CA LEU A 75 -2.05 -1.40 -1.14
C LEU A 75 -0.84 -0.81 -1.87
N SER A 76 0.23 -1.59 -2.04
CA SER A 76 1.35 -1.24 -2.90
C SER A 76 1.96 0.14 -2.53
N ALA A 77 1.94 1.12 -3.40
CA ALA A 77 2.34 2.50 -3.10
C ALA A 77 1.55 3.09 -1.92
N GLY A 78 0.24 2.81 -1.87
CA GLY A 78 -0.60 3.17 -0.73
C GLY A 78 -0.15 2.47 0.57
N GLY A 79 0.37 1.25 0.48
CA GLY A 79 1.00 0.55 1.60
C GLY A 79 2.26 1.25 2.10
N THR A 80 3.06 1.82 1.21
CA THR A 80 4.23 2.64 1.59
C THR A 80 3.80 3.93 2.28
N LEU A 81 2.73 4.60 1.80
CA LEU A 81 2.20 5.80 2.46
C LEU A 81 1.57 5.48 3.82
N ALA A 82 0.85 4.37 3.93
CA ALA A 82 0.30 3.90 5.20
C ALA A 82 1.43 3.59 6.21
N ALA A 83 2.52 2.97 5.75
CA ALA A 83 3.70 2.74 6.58
C ALA A 83 4.34 4.05 7.02
N TRP A 84 4.48 5.03 6.12
CA TRP A 84 5.02 6.35 6.47
C TRP A 84 4.16 7.04 7.53
N ALA A 85 2.85 7.08 7.32
CA ALA A 85 1.91 7.65 8.30
C ALA A 85 2.03 6.94 9.66
N ALA A 86 2.05 5.61 9.67
CA ALA A 86 2.18 4.82 10.89
C ALA A 86 3.53 5.01 11.61
N ALA A 87 4.60 5.30 10.87
CA ALA A 87 5.92 5.55 11.45
C ALA A 87 6.11 6.99 11.96
N THR A 88 5.36 7.96 11.44
CA THR A 88 5.62 9.39 11.66
C THR A 88 4.47 10.14 12.35
N ARG A 89 3.26 9.58 12.41
CA ARG A 89 2.05 10.24 12.91
C ARG A 89 1.49 9.52 14.14
N PRO A 90 1.55 10.13 15.33
CA PRO A 90 1.11 9.50 16.58
C PRO A 90 -0.41 9.26 16.66
N GLU A 91 -1.20 9.90 15.79
CA GLU A 91 -2.63 9.67 15.70
C GLU A 91 -2.98 8.29 15.14
N VAL A 92 -2.05 7.67 14.41
CA VAL A 92 -2.26 6.34 13.83
C VAL A 92 -2.13 5.28 14.91
N ASN A 93 -3.20 4.48 15.06
CA ASN A 93 -3.27 3.42 16.06
C ASN A 93 -3.00 2.04 15.46
N ARG A 94 -3.53 1.75 14.26
CA ARG A 94 -3.36 0.46 13.59
C ARG A 94 -3.05 0.63 12.12
N VAL A 95 -2.25 -0.28 11.56
CA VAL A 95 -1.91 -0.26 10.13
C VAL A 95 -1.88 -1.65 9.52
N VAL A 96 -2.45 -1.78 8.33
CA VAL A 96 -2.35 -2.97 7.47
C VAL A 96 -1.68 -2.58 6.17
N LEU A 97 -0.55 -3.19 5.89
CA LEU A 97 0.27 -2.99 4.71
C LEU A 97 0.07 -4.16 3.75
N ALA A 98 -0.65 -3.95 2.66
CA ALA A 98 -0.87 -4.97 1.63
C ALA A 98 0.16 -4.80 0.51
N ALA A 99 1.04 -5.79 0.34
CA ALA A 99 2.06 -5.81 -0.69
C ALA A 99 2.78 -4.46 -0.91
N PRO A 100 3.34 -3.81 0.13
CA PRO A 100 3.86 -2.45 0.05
C PRO A 100 4.98 -2.32 -0.99
N LEU A 101 5.03 -1.17 -1.67
CA LEU A 101 6.04 -0.83 -2.66
C LEU A 101 7.37 -0.51 -1.96
N VAL A 102 8.21 -1.52 -1.75
CA VAL A 102 9.54 -1.39 -1.14
C VAL A 102 10.65 -1.61 -2.16
N ALA A 103 10.51 -2.61 -3.02
CA ALA A 103 11.44 -2.89 -4.09
C ALA A 103 10.74 -3.58 -5.27
N PRO A 104 10.97 -3.14 -6.52
CA PRO A 104 10.43 -3.80 -7.69
C PRO A 104 10.99 -5.23 -7.83
N LYS A 105 10.17 -6.16 -8.32
CA LYS A 105 10.62 -7.53 -8.61
C LYS A 105 11.71 -7.51 -9.68
N GLY A 106 12.72 -8.35 -9.52
CA GLY A 106 13.87 -8.40 -10.43
C GLY A 106 14.98 -7.38 -10.09
N PHE A 107 14.76 -6.43 -9.19
CA PHE A 107 15.80 -5.49 -8.76
C PHE A 107 16.33 -5.87 -7.37
N PRO A 108 17.65 -6.09 -7.22
CA PRO A 108 18.23 -6.34 -5.91
C PRO A 108 18.26 -5.06 -5.07
N MET A 109 18.11 -5.19 -3.75
CA MET A 109 18.09 -4.03 -2.82
C MET A 109 19.29 -3.07 -2.99
N PRO A 110 20.54 -3.55 -3.21
CA PRO A 110 21.65 -2.63 -3.45
C PRO A 110 21.44 -1.73 -4.69
N ALA A 111 20.83 -2.24 -5.75
CA ALA A 111 20.51 -1.45 -6.94
C ALA A 111 19.38 -0.44 -6.65
N VAL A 112 18.36 -0.82 -5.88
CA VAL A 112 17.30 0.10 -5.44
C VAL A 112 17.91 1.25 -4.62
N ARG A 113 18.75 0.93 -3.63
CA ARG A 113 19.45 1.92 -2.81
C ARG A 113 20.36 2.84 -3.61
N LEU A 114 21.04 2.29 -4.64
CA LEU A 114 21.84 3.11 -5.55
C LEU A 114 20.98 4.12 -6.31
N CYS A 115 19.82 3.69 -6.83
CA CYS A 115 18.87 4.58 -7.51
C CYS A 115 18.30 5.65 -6.56
N VAL A 116 17.96 5.26 -5.32
CA VAL A 116 17.50 6.19 -4.28
C VAL A 116 18.57 7.23 -3.97
N LYS A 117 19.83 6.82 -3.81
CA LYS A 117 20.96 7.71 -3.50
C LYS A 117 21.30 8.63 -4.68
N TYR A 118 21.15 8.16 -5.90
CA TYR A 118 21.50 8.88 -7.13
C TYR A 118 20.33 8.91 -8.12
N PRO A 119 19.22 9.61 -7.84
CA PRO A 119 18.01 9.55 -8.65
C PRO A 119 18.19 10.01 -10.09
N ARG A 120 19.26 10.77 -10.37
CA ARG A 120 19.61 11.21 -11.74
C ARG A 120 20.06 10.09 -12.66
N ILE A 121 20.44 8.91 -12.13
CA ILE A 121 20.78 7.73 -12.95
C ILE A 121 19.54 6.96 -13.42
N VAL A 122 18.36 7.24 -12.83
CA VAL A 122 17.12 6.56 -13.20
C VAL A 122 16.67 7.03 -14.58
N PRO A 123 16.52 6.12 -15.54
CA PRO A 123 16.11 6.48 -16.89
C PRO A 123 14.71 7.10 -16.93
N ARG A 124 14.53 8.14 -17.78
CA ARG A 124 13.24 8.84 -17.91
C ARG A 124 12.39 8.30 -19.06
N PHE A 125 12.17 6.98 -19.10
CA PHE A 125 11.28 6.36 -20.08
C PHE A 125 9.93 5.99 -19.46
N TYR A 126 8.95 5.80 -20.34
CA TYR A 126 7.60 5.36 -19.95
C TYR A 126 7.56 3.83 -19.94
N MET A 127 7.08 3.24 -18.84
CA MET A 127 6.85 1.81 -18.68
C MET A 127 5.36 1.50 -18.81
N TRP A 128 5.03 0.44 -19.54
CA TRP A 128 3.68 -0.11 -19.60
C TRP A 128 3.57 -1.27 -18.60
N TRP A 129 2.45 -1.37 -17.91
CA TRP A 129 2.18 -2.53 -17.06
C TRP A 129 2.14 -3.83 -17.88
N ASP A 130 1.48 -3.81 -19.03
CA ASP A 130 1.57 -4.87 -20.03
C ASP A 130 1.91 -4.27 -21.41
N PRO A 131 3.15 -4.43 -21.89
CA PRO A 131 3.57 -3.90 -23.18
C PRO A 131 2.83 -4.49 -24.39
N ARG A 132 2.16 -5.64 -24.23
CA ARG A 132 1.43 -6.30 -25.31
C ARG A 132 0.11 -5.60 -25.63
N VAL A 133 -0.58 -5.10 -24.60
CA VAL A 133 -1.89 -4.44 -24.71
C VAL A 133 -1.82 -2.93 -24.48
N LYS A 134 -0.75 -2.44 -23.87
CA LYS A 134 -0.50 -1.01 -23.60
C LYS A 134 -1.69 -0.34 -22.94
N ALA A 135 -2.32 0.64 -23.63
CA ALA A 135 -3.43 1.40 -23.11
C ALA A 135 -4.74 0.59 -23.01
N ASP A 136 -4.82 -0.57 -23.64
CA ASP A 136 -6.00 -1.42 -23.69
C ASP A 136 -5.96 -2.52 -22.61
N LEU A 137 -5.68 -2.11 -21.37
CA LEU A 137 -5.52 -3.04 -20.25
C LEU A 137 -6.82 -3.63 -19.69
N GLY A 138 -8.00 -3.09 -20.09
CA GLY A 138 -9.29 -3.51 -19.55
C GLY A 138 -9.45 -3.26 -18.04
N HIS A 139 -8.60 -2.43 -17.44
CA HIS A 139 -8.65 -2.04 -16.02
C HIS A 139 -9.64 -0.89 -15.76
N SER A 140 -9.67 -0.46 -14.50
CA SER A 140 -10.40 0.75 -14.09
C SER A 140 -10.14 1.90 -15.07
N PRO A 141 -11.19 2.62 -15.53
CA PRO A 141 -11.03 3.74 -16.45
C PRO A 141 -10.19 4.90 -15.85
N TYR A 142 -9.93 4.85 -14.56
CA TYR A 142 -9.14 5.85 -13.84
C TYR A 142 -7.70 5.40 -13.54
N ALA A 143 -7.36 4.14 -13.85
CA ALA A 143 -6.00 3.62 -13.68
C ALA A 143 -5.14 3.97 -14.90
N TYR A 144 -3.89 4.33 -14.65
CA TYR A 144 -2.94 4.57 -15.73
C TYR A 144 -2.38 3.24 -16.25
N PRO A 145 -2.38 3.01 -17.58
CA PRO A 145 -1.90 1.75 -18.16
C PRO A 145 -0.37 1.61 -18.11
N GLY A 146 0.31 2.63 -17.63
CA GLY A 146 1.74 2.68 -17.46
C GLY A 146 2.17 3.94 -16.72
N PHE A 147 3.45 4.16 -16.62
CA PHE A 147 4.01 5.27 -15.86
C PHE A 147 5.41 5.64 -16.31
N PRO A 148 5.83 6.90 -16.16
CA PRO A 148 7.23 7.28 -16.26
C PRO A 148 8.01 6.70 -15.08
N LEU A 149 9.11 6.00 -15.34
CA LEU A 149 9.90 5.29 -14.32
C LEU A 149 10.30 6.17 -13.11
N PRO A 150 10.66 7.46 -13.26
CA PRO A 150 10.97 8.32 -12.12
C PRO A 150 9.83 8.46 -11.11
N GLY A 151 8.58 8.25 -11.52
CA GLY A 151 7.41 8.36 -10.62
C GLY A 151 7.39 7.36 -9.47
N VAL A 152 8.14 6.26 -9.56
CA VAL A 152 8.29 5.28 -8.47
C VAL A 152 9.25 5.77 -7.39
N MET A 153 10.19 6.66 -7.74
CA MET A 153 11.29 7.05 -6.87
C MET A 153 10.88 7.68 -5.55
N PRO A 154 9.87 8.58 -5.49
CA PRO A 154 9.42 9.14 -4.22
C PRO A 154 9.02 8.09 -3.18
N TYR A 155 8.34 7.03 -3.60
CA TYR A 155 7.95 5.93 -2.70
C TYR A 155 9.15 5.12 -2.21
N LEU A 156 10.13 4.86 -3.08
CA LEU A 156 11.37 4.17 -2.71
C LEU A 156 12.19 5.02 -1.73
N HIS A 157 12.22 6.34 -1.87
CA HIS A 157 12.85 7.24 -0.91
C HIS A 157 12.17 7.16 0.48
N LEU A 158 10.83 7.16 0.53
CA LEU A 158 10.10 7.00 1.79
C LEU A 158 10.42 5.66 2.43
N SER A 159 10.44 4.56 1.66
CA SER A 159 10.78 3.23 2.18
C SER A 159 12.19 3.17 2.77
N GLU A 160 13.19 3.69 2.06
CA GLU A 160 14.57 3.68 2.56
C GLU A 160 14.74 4.57 3.80
N ALA A 161 14.09 5.75 3.85
CA ALA A 161 14.12 6.61 5.04
C ALA A 161 13.53 5.91 6.28
N MET A 162 12.50 5.08 6.11
CA MET A 162 11.94 4.28 7.21
C MET A 162 12.88 3.13 7.62
N PHE A 163 13.59 2.50 6.69
CA PHE A 163 14.61 1.50 7.01
C PHE A 163 15.71 2.06 7.93
N ASP A 164 16.12 3.31 7.72
CA ASP A 164 17.14 3.98 8.57
C ASP A 164 16.59 4.35 9.96
N ARG A 165 15.30 4.16 10.21
CA ARG A 165 14.59 4.51 11.44
C ARG A 165 14.75 5.98 11.89
N SER A 166 15.44 6.80 11.13
CA SER A 166 15.68 8.21 11.44
C SER A 166 14.42 9.08 11.44
N VAL A 167 13.37 8.59 10.77
CA VAL A 167 12.08 9.26 10.65
C VAL A 167 11.00 8.67 11.56
N VAL A 168 11.30 7.59 12.28
CA VAL A 168 10.32 6.93 13.17
C VAL A 168 10.15 7.75 14.44
N VAL A 169 9.00 8.38 14.59
CA VAL A 169 8.62 9.09 15.81
C VAL A 169 8.32 8.06 16.90
N GLY A 170 8.76 8.32 18.12
CA GLY A 170 8.76 7.37 19.23
C GLY A 170 7.37 7.01 19.80
N HIS A 171 6.30 7.00 19.01
CA HIS A 171 5.00 6.48 19.41
C HIS A 171 4.90 4.96 19.14
N ARG A 172 3.99 4.30 19.83
CA ARG A 172 3.79 2.87 19.72
C ARG A 172 2.41 2.58 19.12
N LEU A 173 2.39 1.80 18.05
CA LEU A 173 1.15 1.32 17.44
C LEU A 173 0.54 0.20 18.28
N ALA A 174 -0.78 0.14 18.41
CA ALA A 174 -1.43 -1.04 18.95
C ALA A 174 -1.25 -2.25 18.01
N ARG A 175 -1.27 -2.02 16.69
CA ARG A 175 -1.16 -3.12 15.73
C ARG A 175 -0.55 -2.68 14.41
N ALA A 176 0.41 -3.48 13.91
CA ALA A 176 0.93 -3.38 12.55
C ALA A 176 0.90 -4.77 11.89
N VAL A 177 0.36 -4.86 10.68
CA VAL A 177 0.25 -6.12 9.96
C VAL A 177 0.76 -5.96 8.54
N LEU A 178 1.59 -6.90 8.11
CA LEU A 178 2.02 -7.05 6.73
C LEU A 178 1.28 -8.22 6.08
N VAL A 179 0.56 -7.94 5.00
CA VAL A 179 -0.07 -8.94 4.14
C VAL A 179 0.68 -8.99 2.82
N THR A 180 1.27 -10.15 2.51
CA THR A 180 1.99 -10.39 1.26
C THR A 180 1.15 -11.23 0.30
N ASN A 181 1.38 -11.08 -1.00
CA ASN A 181 0.73 -11.89 -2.03
C ASN A 181 1.79 -12.75 -2.75
N PRO A 182 1.82 -14.08 -2.56
CA PRO A 182 2.80 -14.95 -3.20
C PRO A 182 2.75 -14.94 -4.73
N ASN A 183 1.59 -14.60 -5.31
CA ASN A 183 1.39 -14.51 -6.74
C ASN A 183 1.77 -13.13 -7.32
N ASP A 184 2.19 -12.20 -6.47
CA ASP A 184 2.61 -10.87 -6.88
C ASP A 184 3.84 -10.93 -7.81
N ILE A 185 3.70 -10.33 -8.99
CA ILE A 185 4.78 -10.22 -9.97
C ILE A 185 5.41 -8.82 -10.00
N ALA A 186 4.85 -7.85 -9.27
CA ALA A 186 5.30 -6.46 -9.29
C ALA A 186 6.43 -6.18 -8.29
N PHE A 187 6.32 -6.70 -7.07
CA PHE A 187 7.22 -6.35 -5.96
C PHE A 187 7.83 -7.57 -5.25
N ARG A 188 8.94 -7.31 -4.57
CA ARG A 188 9.69 -8.32 -3.81
C ARG A 188 9.06 -8.52 -2.44
N GLN A 189 8.56 -9.74 -2.19
CA GLN A 189 7.94 -10.12 -0.93
C GLN A 189 8.96 -10.24 0.22
N ASP A 190 10.19 -10.66 -0.07
CA ASP A 190 11.28 -10.71 0.91
C ASP A 190 11.69 -9.31 1.39
N ALA A 191 11.76 -8.34 0.48
CA ALA A 191 12.02 -6.95 0.82
C ALA A 191 10.88 -6.34 1.66
N ALA A 192 9.62 -6.65 1.32
CA ALA A 192 8.46 -6.20 2.09
C ALA A 192 8.48 -6.76 3.53
N ARG A 193 8.83 -8.05 3.71
CA ARG A 193 8.98 -8.65 5.04
C ARG A 193 10.11 -8.03 5.84
N ALA A 194 11.30 -7.88 5.24
CA ALA A 194 12.42 -7.21 5.89
C ALA A 194 12.06 -5.77 6.30
N PHE A 195 11.32 -5.06 5.46
CA PHE A 195 10.81 -3.72 5.75
C PHE A 195 9.84 -3.73 6.94
N GLY A 196 8.79 -4.53 6.88
CA GLY A 196 7.77 -4.59 7.93
C GLY A 196 8.38 -4.93 9.30
N SER A 197 9.22 -5.97 9.37
CA SER A 197 9.89 -6.36 10.62
C SER A 197 10.84 -5.29 11.13
N THR A 198 11.64 -4.64 10.26
CA THR A 198 12.57 -3.58 10.67
C THR A 198 11.84 -2.36 11.23
N VAL A 199 10.76 -1.94 10.57
CA VAL A 199 10.05 -0.71 10.94
C VAL A 199 9.10 -0.93 12.12
N PHE A 200 8.37 -2.04 12.16
CA PHE A 200 7.22 -2.20 13.05
C PHE A 200 7.38 -3.22 14.18
N ALA A 201 8.24 -4.25 14.08
CA ALA A 201 8.32 -5.28 15.11
C ALA A 201 8.72 -4.72 16.50
N GLY A 202 9.50 -3.63 16.56
CA GLY A 202 9.88 -2.98 17.81
C GLY A 202 9.07 -1.73 18.17
N SER A 203 8.14 -1.29 17.30
CA SER A 203 7.37 -0.05 17.46
C SER A 203 5.85 -0.28 17.48
N SER A 204 5.42 -1.53 17.61
CA SER A 204 4.01 -1.89 17.80
C SER A 204 3.85 -2.90 18.93
N ASP A 205 2.67 -2.93 19.58
CA ASP A 205 2.33 -3.93 20.60
C ASP A 205 2.14 -5.30 19.94
N TYR A 206 1.57 -5.30 18.74
CA TYR A 206 1.47 -6.48 17.90
C TYR A 206 2.04 -6.19 16.50
N TYR A 207 2.99 -7.00 16.05
CA TYR A 207 3.41 -7.08 14.66
C TYR A 207 3.11 -8.47 14.12
N GLY A 208 2.35 -8.53 13.02
CA GLY A 208 1.97 -9.79 12.37
C GLY A 208 2.31 -9.80 10.89
N GLU A 209 2.63 -11.01 10.39
CA GLU A 209 2.84 -11.27 8.97
C GLU A 209 1.92 -12.40 8.52
N ALA A 210 1.21 -12.17 7.43
CA ALA A 210 0.43 -13.18 6.74
C ALA A 210 0.62 -13.07 5.23
N LYS A 211 0.25 -14.11 4.52
CA LYS A 211 0.21 -14.09 3.05
C LYS A 211 -1.16 -14.53 2.57
N ILE A 212 -1.58 -13.98 1.46
CA ILE A 212 -2.77 -14.46 0.75
C ILE A 212 -2.54 -15.89 0.31
N ASP A 213 -3.55 -16.75 0.42
CA ASP A 213 -3.44 -18.15 0.00
C ASP A 213 -3.02 -18.21 -1.48
N PRO A 214 -1.88 -18.86 -1.80
CA PRO A 214 -1.41 -18.98 -3.17
C PRO A 214 -2.41 -19.64 -4.13
N ALA A 215 -3.30 -20.49 -3.61
CA ALA A 215 -4.32 -21.18 -4.40
C ALA A 215 -5.35 -20.24 -5.01
N LEU A 216 -5.54 -19.04 -4.44
CA LEU A 216 -6.45 -18.02 -4.96
C LEU A 216 -5.95 -17.41 -6.28
N LYS A 217 -4.64 -17.46 -6.55
CA LYS A 217 -4.02 -16.89 -7.76
C LYS A 217 -4.34 -15.41 -7.99
N TRP A 218 -4.60 -14.66 -6.91
CA TRP A 218 -4.90 -13.24 -7.03
C TRP A 218 -3.73 -12.44 -7.58
N ALA A 219 -4.06 -11.44 -8.40
CA ALA A 219 -3.09 -10.50 -8.95
C ALA A 219 -2.53 -9.56 -7.86
N HIS A 220 -1.55 -8.72 -8.22
CA HIS A 220 -1.03 -7.66 -7.34
C HIS A 220 -2.14 -6.73 -6.85
N ASP A 221 -3.01 -6.29 -7.77
CA ASP A 221 -4.15 -5.41 -7.49
C ASP A 221 -5.40 -6.18 -7.03
N PHE A 222 -5.23 -7.09 -6.07
CA PHE A 222 -6.28 -7.99 -5.61
C PHE A 222 -7.49 -7.27 -4.97
N VAL A 223 -7.36 -6.00 -4.63
CA VAL A 223 -8.45 -5.18 -4.08
C VAL A 223 -9.26 -4.46 -5.16
N ASP A 224 -8.75 -4.40 -6.38
CA ASP A 224 -9.37 -3.66 -7.48
C ASP A 224 -10.43 -4.52 -8.16
N PRO A 225 -11.72 -4.18 -8.08
CA PRO A 225 -12.78 -4.97 -8.70
C PRO A 225 -12.68 -5.04 -10.24
N TRP A 226 -11.88 -4.17 -10.85
CA TRP A 226 -11.60 -4.16 -12.29
C TRP A 226 -10.40 -5.03 -12.67
N SER A 227 -9.61 -5.47 -11.69
CA SER A 227 -8.43 -6.31 -11.96
C SER A 227 -8.85 -7.75 -12.24
N PRO A 228 -8.30 -8.38 -13.28
CA PRO A 228 -8.49 -9.80 -13.47
C PRO A 228 -7.84 -10.57 -12.31
N ASN A 229 -8.50 -11.58 -11.79
CA ASN A 229 -8.05 -12.34 -10.62
C ASN A 229 -7.91 -11.49 -9.34
N ALA A 230 -8.82 -10.55 -9.12
CA ALA A 230 -9.00 -9.87 -7.84
C ALA A 230 -9.86 -10.70 -6.87
N GLY A 231 -9.78 -10.38 -5.59
CA GLY A 231 -10.74 -10.82 -4.59
C GLY A 231 -12.09 -10.13 -4.76
N THR A 232 -13.16 -10.72 -4.25
CA THR A 232 -14.43 -9.98 -4.13
C THR A 232 -14.31 -8.90 -3.06
N THR A 233 -15.21 -7.93 -3.09
CA THR A 233 -15.26 -6.87 -2.08
C THR A 233 -15.34 -7.44 -0.66
N GLU A 234 -16.17 -8.45 -0.44
CA GLU A 234 -16.33 -9.13 0.85
C GLU A 234 -15.03 -9.80 1.31
N GLN A 235 -14.34 -10.49 0.39
CA GLN A 235 -13.05 -11.11 0.68
C GLN A 235 -11.99 -10.09 1.08
N VAL A 236 -11.96 -8.94 0.42
CA VAL A 236 -11.02 -7.86 0.77
C VAL A 236 -11.37 -7.26 2.14
N VAL A 237 -12.66 -7.04 2.42
CA VAL A 237 -13.11 -6.52 3.72
C VAL A 237 -12.69 -7.42 4.87
N VAL A 238 -12.86 -8.75 4.76
CA VAL A 238 -12.44 -9.66 5.84
C VAL A 238 -10.92 -9.68 6.03
N ILE A 239 -10.13 -9.48 4.96
CA ILE A 239 -8.67 -9.32 5.10
C ILE A 239 -8.33 -8.01 5.84
N VAL A 240 -9.01 -6.92 5.53
CA VAL A 240 -8.83 -5.63 6.21
C VAL A 240 -9.16 -5.76 7.70
N GLU A 241 -10.31 -6.35 8.04
CA GLU A 241 -10.75 -6.54 9.43
C GLU A 241 -9.81 -7.48 10.20
N ALA A 242 -9.42 -8.62 9.61
CA ALA A 242 -8.44 -9.53 10.20
C ALA A 242 -7.10 -8.82 10.49
N GLY A 243 -6.62 -8.05 9.52
CA GLY A 243 -5.41 -7.27 9.65
C GLY A 243 -5.51 -6.21 10.75
N LEU A 244 -6.65 -5.54 10.86
CA LEU A 244 -6.93 -4.57 11.92
C LEU A 244 -7.20 -5.23 13.29
N GLY A 245 -7.34 -6.55 13.36
CA GLY A 245 -7.56 -7.28 14.61
C GLY A 245 -9.00 -7.22 15.12
N VAL A 246 -9.97 -7.02 14.24
CA VAL A 246 -11.42 -6.94 14.59
C VAL A 246 -12.26 -8.04 13.93
N GLY A 247 -11.66 -8.86 13.08
CA GLY A 247 -12.32 -9.97 12.38
C GLY A 247 -11.61 -11.31 12.61
N ASP A 248 -12.02 -12.33 11.85
CA ASP A 248 -11.38 -13.63 11.82
C ASP A 248 -9.91 -13.52 11.39
N PRO A 249 -8.92 -13.94 12.20
CA PRO A 249 -7.50 -13.84 11.88
C PRO A 249 -7.09 -14.61 10.63
N SER A 250 -7.87 -15.60 10.19
CA SER A 250 -7.64 -16.32 8.93
C SER A 250 -8.28 -15.63 7.73
N ALA A 251 -9.10 -14.59 7.95
CA ALA A 251 -9.95 -13.98 6.95
C ALA A 251 -10.77 -15.01 6.16
N GLY A 252 -11.41 -15.97 6.88
CA GLY A 252 -12.17 -17.05 6.26
C GLY A 252 -11.31 -18.04 5.46
N GLY A 253 -10.03 -18.19 5.80
CA GLY A 253 -9.08 -19.04 5.07
C GLY A 253 -8.33 -18.36 3.93
N LEU A 254 -8.54 -17.06 3.71
CA LEU A 254 -7.83 -16.30 2.67
C LEU A 254 -6.37 -15.99 3.04
N LEU A 255 -6.01 -16.01 4.33
CA LEU A 255 -4.67 -15.73 4.86
C LEU A 255 -3.99 -17.01 5.37
N VAL A 256 -2.72 -17.19 5.00
CA VAL A 256 -1.87 -18.35 5.39
C VAL A 256 -0.47 -17.84 5.78
N PRO A 257 0.08 -18.15 6.95
CA PRO A 257 -0.67 -18.58 8.14
C PRO A 257 -1.66 -17.51 8.57
N PRO A 258 -2.71 -17.87 9.33
CA PRO A 258 -3.61 -16.88 9.88
C PRO A 258 -2.86 -15.96 10.85
N LEU A 259 -3.33 -14.74 10.97
CA LEU A 259 -2.81 -13.78 11.95
C LEU A 259 -3.13 -14.31 13.37
N VAL A 260 -2.14 -14.22 14.26
CA VAL A 260 -2.37 -14.60 15.66
C VAL A 260 -3.33 -13.59 16.30
N THR A 261 -4.31 -14.06 17.03
CA THR A 261 -5.16 -13.20 17.86
C THR A 261 -4.33 -12.65 19.02
N GLU A 262 -4.51 -11.37 19.32
CA GLU A 262 -3.93 -10.80 20.56
C GLU A 262 -4.46 -11.62 21.73
N GLN A 263 -3.57 -12.12 22.60
CA GLN A 263 -4.01 -12.67 23.87
C GLN A 263 -4.48 -11.50 24.75
N PRO A 264 -5.61 -11.64 25.43
CA PRO A 264 -6.15 -10.62 26.32
C PRO A 264 -5.21 -10.29 27.49
#